data_49330dfb2929c37ba9a5ae9d9eac502a
#
_entry.id   49330dfb2929c37ba9a5ae9d9eac502a
#
_cell.length_a   1.000
_cell.length_b   1.000
_cell.length_c   1.000
_cell.angle_alpha   90.00
_cell.angle_beta   90.00
_cell.angle_gamma   90.00
#
_symmetry.space_group_name_H-M   'P 1'
#
loop_
_entity.id
_entity.type
_entity.pdbx_description
1 polymer ?
#
loop_
_entity_poly.entity_id
_entity_poly.type
_entity_poly.pdbx_seq_one_letter_code
_entity_poly.pdbx_strand_id
1 'polypeptide(L)' 'MGATISSGILDLYGRQCHLRRPIRDHSGRSRFQETPVILREVFNLERHMYLVKFSDGATTFVFPDEIDLA' A
#
# COMPACT_ATOMS: atom_id res chain seq x y z
N MET A 1 5.10 11.01 -24.55
CA MET A 1 4.99 10.86 -24.11
C MET A 1 4.44 10.62 -23.42
N GLY A 2 4.13 10.48 -23.19
CA GLY A 2 3.60 10.41 -22.67
C GLY A 2 3.31 10.34 -21.74
N ALA A 3 3.28 10.50 -21.50
CA ALA A 3 3.18 10.46 -20.59
C ALA A 3 2.43 10.71 -19.83
N THR A 4 1.85 10.79 -19.82
CA THR A 4 1.19 11.09 -19.27
C THR A 4 0.67 10.50 -18.51
N ILE A 5 0.55 10.10 -18.16
CA ILE A 5 0.24 9.50 -17.54
C ILE A 5 -0.41 9.59 -16.64
N SER A 6 -1.08 9.29 -16.38
CA SER A 6 -1.63 9.22 -15.59
C SER A 6 -1.36 9.43 -14.46
N SER A 7 -1.44 10.23 -14.24
CA SER A 7 -1.01 10.72 -13.11
C SER A 7 -1.58 10.19 -11.88
N GLY A 8 -2.76 9.89 -11.72
CA GLY A 8 -3.33 9.41 -10.48
C GLY A 8 -2.65 8.16 -9.98
N ILE A 9 -2.35 7.23 -10.88
CA ILE A 9 -1.71 5.97 -10.50
C ILE A 9 -0.29 6.22 -10.03
N LEU A 10 0.43 7.06 -10.75
CA LEU A 10 1.81 7.33 -10.38
C LEU A 10 1.90 8.04 -9.03
N ASP A 11 0.91 8.83 -8.69
CA ASP A 11 0.90 9.54 -7.43
C ASP A 11 0.75 8.63 -6.23
N LEU A 12 0.21 7.43 -6.42
CA LEU A 12 0.07 6.48 -5.33
C LEU A 12 1.39 5.80 -5.00
N TYR A 13 2.23 5.59 -6.00
CA TYR A 13 3.46 4.82 -5.82
C TYR A 13 4.47 5.65 -5.03
N GLY A 14 5.04 5.03 -4.00
CA GLY A 14 5.96 5.70 -3.12
C GLY A 14 5.29 6.58 -2.09
N ARG A 15 3.97 6.65 -2.10
CA ARG A 15 3.24 7.49 -1.17
C ARG A 15 3.09 6.77 0.15
N GLN A 16 3.22 7.52 1.25
CA GLN A 16 2.98 6.96 2.56
C GLN A 16 1.48 6.86 2.83
N CYS A 17 1.12 5.90 3.65
CA CYS A 17 -0.26 5.75 4.08
C CYS A 17 -0.28 5.40 5.56
N HIS A 18 -1.44 5.60 6.17
CA HIS A 18 -1.67 5.25 7.56
C HIS A 18 -2.56 4.02 7.62
N LEU A 19 -2.23 3.08 8.50
CA LEU A 19 -3.07 1.91 8.70
C LEU A 19 -4.29 2.31 9.54
N ARG A 20 -5.46 1.91 9.09
CA ARG A 20 -6.70 2.20 9.80
C ARG A 20 -6.99 1.17 10.87
N ARG A 21 -6.33 0.01 10.78
CA ARG A 21 -6.48 -1.07 11.74
C ARG A 21 -5.21 -1.91 11.70
N PRO A 22 -4.99 -2.77 12.69
CA PRO A 22 -3.79 -3.62 12.67
C PRO A 22 -3.80 -4.54 11.46
N ILE A 23 -2.64 -4.68 10.84
CA ILE A 23 -2.43 -5.49 9.64
C ILE A 23 -1.29 -6.45 9.93
N ARG A 24 -1.43 -7.69 9.50
CA ARG A 24 -0.34 -8.65 9.62
C ARG A 24 0.52 -8.61 8.37
N ASP A 25 1.84 -8.56 8.55
CA ASP A 25 2.75 -8.64 7.44
C ASP A 25 3.01 -10.11 7.08
N HIS A 26 3.90 -10.35 6.11
CA HIS A 26 4.15 -11.71 5.63
C HIS A 26 4.76 -12.61 6.70
N SER A 27 5.40 -12.03 7.70
CA SER A 27 5.98 -12.83 8.77
C SER A 27 4.98 -13.11 9.89
N GLY A 28 3.76 -12.60 9.77
CA GLY A 28 2.73 -12.77 10.78
C GLY A 28 2.76 -11.73 11.88
N ARG A 29 3.64 -10.75 11.76
CA ARG A 29 3.78 -9.71 12.75
C ARG A 29 2.69 -8.66 12.57
N SER A 30 2.05 -8.28 13.67
CA SER A 30 1.00 -7.26 13.62
C SER A 30 1.61 -5.88 13.51
N ARG A 31 1.07 -5.07 12.62
CA ARG A 31 1.53 -3.69 12.37
C ARG A 31 0.38 -2.73 12.56
N PHE A 32 0.66 -1.65 13.25
CA PHE A 32 -0.30 -0.58 13.45
C PHE A 32 0.50 0.66 13.81
N GLN A 33 -0.04 1.82 13.56
CA GLN A 33 0.66 3.08 13.83
C GLN A 33 1.99 3.20 13.08
N GLU A 34 2.05 2.58 11.91
CA GLU A 34 3.18 2.72 11.01
C GLU A 34 2.69 3.36 9.73
N THR A 35 3.63 3.91 8.96
CA THR A 35 3.29 4.60 7.73
C THR A 35 4.05 3.96 6.58
N PRO A 36 3.59 2.78 6.13
CA PRO A 36 4.25 2.13 5.00
C PRO A 36 4.08 2.93 3.72
N VAL A 37 4.89 2.62 2.72
CA VAL A 37 4.76 3.24 1.42
C VAL A 37 4.12 2.26 0.45
N ILE A 38 3.33 2.79 -0.46
CA ILE A 38 2.68 2.00 -1.49
C ILE A 38 3.69 1.73 -2.59
N LEU A 39 3.94 0.45 -2.88
CA LEU A 39 4.84 0.05 -3.94
C LEU A 39 4.11 -0.07 -5.26
N ARG A 40 2.93 -0.64 -5.24
CA ARG A 40 2.15 -0.80 -6.46
C ARG A 40 0.73 -1.19 -6.14
N GLU A 41 -0.10 -1.09 -7.14
CA GLU A 41 -1.48 -1.50 -7.12
C GLU A 41 -1.58 -2.90 -7.71
N VAL A 42 -2.42 -3.74 -7.13
CA VAL A 42 -2.56 -5.13 -7.55
C VAL A 42 -4.05 -5.46 -7.70
N PHE A 43 -4.39 -6.09 -8.81
CA PHE A 43 -5.73 -6.63 -9.03
C PHE A 43 -5.63 -8.14 -9.13
N ASN A 44 -6.41 -8.83 -8.33
CA ASN A 44 -6.37 -10.28 -8.30
C ASN A 44 -7.79 -10.79 -8.07
N LEU A 45 -8.35 -11.46 -9.06
CA LEU A 45 -9.67 -12.07 -8.95
C LEU A 45 -10.70 -11.08 -8.44
N GLU A 46 -10.80 -9.94 -9.10
CA GLU A 46 -11.75 -8.89 -8.73
C GLU A 46 -11.41 -8.18 -7.42
N ARG A 47 -10.26 -8.46 -6.84
CA ARG A 47 -9.84 -7.79 -5.63
C ARG A 47 -8.80 -6.74 -5.96
N HIS A 48 -9.04 -5.55 -5.45
CA HIS A 48 -8.13 -4.44 -5.60
C HIS A 48 -7.35 -4.29 -4.30
N MET A 49 -6.03 -4.36 -4.40
CA MET A 49 -5.16 -4.30 -3.23
C MET A 49 -3.96 -3.44 -3.54
N TYR A 50 -3.28 -3.01 -2.49
CA TYR A 50 -1.99 -2.34 -2.62
C TYR A 50 -0.92 -3.19 -1.96
N LEU A 51 0.23 -3.26 -2.59
CA LEU A 51 1.43 -3.83 -1.96
C LEU A 51 2.13 -2.68 -1.27
N VAL A 52 2.35 -2.81 0.03
CA VAL A 52 2.98 -1.76 0.81
C VAL A 52 4.25 -2.30 1.46
N LYS A 53 5.17 -1.40 1.74
CA LYS A 53 6.45 -1.73 2.35
C LYS A 53 6.63 -0.89 3.60
N PHE A 54 6.96 -1.55 4.68
CA PHE A 54 7.23 -0.90 5.95
C PHE A 54 8.69 -0.45 6.03
N SER A 55 9.01 0.37 7.03
CA SER A 55 10.33 0.97 7.12
C SER A 55 11.44 -0.05 7.33
N ASP A 56 11.11 -1.21 7.89
CA ASP A 56 12.09 -2.28 8.09
C ASP A 56 12.23 -3.22 6.89
N GLY A 57 11.56 -2.91 5.79
CA GLY A 57 11.64 -3.70 4.58
C GLY A 57 10.57 -4.77 4.43
N ALA A 58 9.77 -5.00 5.46
CA ALA A 58 8.68 -5.98 5.36
C ALA A 58 7.61 -5.45 4.41
N THR A 59 6.95 -6.37 3.73
CA THR A 59 5.88 -6.02 2.80
C THR A 59 4.63 -6.80 3.13
N THR A 60 3.50 -6.29 2.70
CA THR A 60 2.23 -7.00 2.79
C THR A 60 1.24 -6.40 1.82
N PHE A 61 0.13 -7.09 1.59
CA PHE A 61 -0.96 -6.58 0.79
C PHE A 61 -2.03 -6.02 1.71
N VAL A 62 -2.60 -4.88 1.32
CA VAL A 62 -3.69 -4.26 2.08
C VAL A 62 -4.80 -3.89 1.11
N PHE A 63 -6.02 -3.87 1.61
CA PHE A 63 -7.16 -3.37 0.85
C PHE A 63 -7.22 -1.86 0.98
N PRO A 64 -7.79 -1.17 -0.01
CA PRO A 64 -7.88 0.29 0.05
C PRO A 64 -8.57 0.82 1.29
N ASP A 65 -9.54 0.09 1.83
CA ASP A 65 -10.26 0.55 3.02
C ASP A 65 -9.50 0.28 4.32
N GLU A 66 -8.34 -0.35 4.24
CA GLU A 66 -7.52 -0.59 5.43
C GLU A 66 -6.50 0.51 5.66
N ILE A 67 -6.41 1.46 4.75
CA ILE A 67 -5.41 2.53 4.83
C ILE A 67 -6.05 3.86 4.50
N ASP A 68 -5.37 4.92 4.98
CA ASP A 68 -5.64 6.29 4.57
C ASP A 68 -4.38 6.84 3.95
N LEU A 69 -4.50 7.49 2.80
CA LEU A 69 -3.35 8.13 2.17
C LEU A 69 -2.90 9.33 2.99
N ALA A 70 -1.61 9.43 3.17
CA ALA A 70 -1.04 10.55 3.91
C ALA A 70 -0.99 11.81 3.06
#